data_c559a601821ddfc516aacfb5b276cb28
#
_entry.id   c559a601821ddfc516aacfb5b276cb28
#
_cell.length_a   1.000
_cell.length_b   1.000
_cell.length_c   1.000
_cell.angle_alpha   90.00
_cell.angle_beta   90.00
_cell.angle_gamma   90.00
#
_symmetry.space_group_name_H-M   'P 1'
#
loop_
_entity.id
_entity.type
_entity.pdbx_description
1 polymer ?
#
loop_
_entity_poly.entity_id
_entity_poly.type
_entity_poly.pdbx_seq_one_letter_code
_entity_poly.pdbx_strand_id
1 'polypeptide(L)'
;MKLYLARSGLQVEDLDQLNIIHVTGTKGKGSTCAFTERILRSYGLKTGFFSSPHLVQVRERIRINGQPISPELFTKHFWHLYHRLEETKDSNSCVSMPAYFRFLTLMAFHIFLQEKVDLAVVEVGIGGAYDCTNIIRKPVVCGISSLGLDHTSLLGDTVEEIAWQKGGIFKHGVPAFTVLQPDGPLAVLQDRAQKISCPLYLCPPLEALEEGGPPLTLGLEGEHQRSNAALALQLARCWLQQKDHQGLGELKVSRPSVLWQMPLAPVFQPTSHMRHGLRDTEWLGRTQVLRRGPLTWYLDGAHTASSVQACVRWFRQALRRSRVPRRGPEVRVLLFNSTGDRDPVALLKLLQPCQFDYAVFCPNLTEVSSAGNADQQNFMVTLDQVLLRCLAHQQHWSHLNEEHASPNLWSPTSLEPGEPTSLLLASHQPHTHSTSSLVFSCISHALQWISQGRDPVFQPPSLPQGLLAHPVAGSGASLLRDAVAIHVLVTGSLHLVGGVLKLLEPALSQ
;
A
#
# COMPACT_ATOMS: atom_id res chain seq x y z
N MET A 1 21.47 -11.37 9.47
CA MET A 1 20.21 -12.02 9.91
C MET A 1 20.45 -13.34 10.66
N LYS A 2 21.30 -14.26 10.16
CA LYS A 2 21.60 -15.55 10.81
C LYS A 2 21.98 -15.42 12.30
N LEU A 3 22.90 -14.48 12.62
CA LEU A 3 23.33 -14.24 13.99
C LEU A 3 22.15 -13.86 14.92
N TYR A 4 21.29 -12.95 14.47
CA TYR A 4 20.14 -12.52 15.27
C TYR A 4 19.08 -13.62 15.43
N LEU A 5 18.90 -14.46 14.41
CA LEU A 5 18.03 -15.62 14.49
C LEU A 5 18.53 -16.60 15.57
N ALA A 6 19.83 -16.94 15.54
CA ALA A 6 20.44 -17.80 16.54
C ALA A 6 20.37 -17.22 17.97
N ARG A 7 20.66 -15.93 18.14
CA ARG A 7 20.52 -15.21 19.41
C ARG A 7 19.08 -15.20 19.92
N SER A 8 18.11 -15.17 19.02
CA SER A 8 16.68 -15.25 19.40
C SER A 8 16.26 -16.67 19.82
N GLY A 9 17.11 -17.68 19.62
CA GLY A 9 16.86 -19.08 19.98
C GLY A 9 16.30 -19.92 18.84
N LEU A 10 16.30 -19.41 17.61
CA LEU A 10 15.88 -20.16 16.42
C LEU A 10 17.06 -20.50 15.51
N GLN A 11 16.97 -21.64 14.85
CA GLN A 11 17.85 -22.03 13.76
C GLN A 11 17.16 -21.74 12.40
N VAL A 12 17.94 -21.65 11.34
CA VAL A 12 17.39 -21.41 9.99
C VAL A 12 16.47 -22.57 9.56
N GLU A 13 16.79 -23.76 10.04
CA GLU A 13 16.04 -25.00 9.82
C GLU A 13 14.63 -24.97 10.41
N ASP A 14 14.44 -24.27 11.52
CA ASP A 14 13.13 -24.15 12.16
C ASP A 14 12.11 -23.46 11.25
N LEU A 15 12.59 -22.56 10.37
CA LEU A 15 11.74 -21.85 9.43
C LEU A 15 11.15 -22.74 8.34
N ASP A 16 11.75 -23.91 8.07
CA ASP A 16 11.24 -24.84 7.07
C ASP A 16 9.86 -25.40 7.44
N GLN A 17 9.53 -25.46 8.75
CA GLN A 17 8.23 -25.90 9.27
C GLN A 17 7.09 -24.94 8.90
N LEU A 18 7.41 -23.68 8.58
CA LEU A 18 6.42 -22.65 8.26
C LEU A 18 5.87 -22.77 6.84
N ASN A 19 6.37 -23.68 6.00
CA ASN A 19 5.88 -23.90 4.63
C ASN A 19 5.69 -22.61 3.84
N ILE A 20 6.72 -21.78 3.80
CA ILE A 20 6.65 -20.38 3.42
C ILE A 20 6.38 -20.18 1.92
N ILE A 21 5.47 -19.25 1.62
CA ILE A 21 5.33 -18.60 0.32
C ILE A 21 6.04 -17.24 0.41
N HIS A 22 7.08 -17.03 -0.41
CA HIS A 22 7.92 -15.84 -0.34
C HIS A 22 7.71 -14.94 -1.55
N VAL A 23 7.25 -13.70 -1.33
CA VAL A 23 6.79 -12.81 -2.40
C VAL A 23 7.57 -11.50 -2.40
N THR A 24 8.12 -11.13 -3.57
CA THR A 24 8.74 -9.83 -3.84
C THR A 24 8.11 -9.16 -5.05
N GLY A 25 8.55 -7.95 -5.35
CA GLY A 25 8.11 -7.12 -6.48
C GLY A 25 8.24 -5.64 -6.14
N THR A 26 8.03 -4.78 -7.12
CA THR A 26 7.96 -3.33 -6.85
C THR A 26 6.57 -2.94 -6.41
N LYS A 27 5.55 -3.31 -7.16
CA LYS A 27 4.13 -3.04 -6.86
C LYS A 27 3.34 -4.35 -6.82
N GLY A 28 2.28 -4.36 -6.01
CA GLY A 28 1.38 -5.51 -5.92
C GLY A 28 1.81 -6.61 -4.94
N LYS A 29 2.97 -6.53 -4.27
CA LYS A 29 3.41 -7.52 -3.28
C LYS A 29 2.34 -7.83 -2.23
N GLY A 30 1.95 -6.80 -1.46
CA GLY A 30 0.97 -6.95 -0.39
C GLY A 30 -0.39 -7.45 -0.87
N SER A 31 -0.88 -6.95 -2.02
CA SER A 31 -2.14 -7.43 -2.62
C SER A 31 -2.04 -8.90 -3.06
N THR A 32 -0.93 -9.29 -3.71
CA THR A 32 -0.68 -10.71 -4.07
C THR A 32 -0.65 -11.59 -2.82
N CYS A 33 0.07 -11.16 -1.77
CA CYS A 33 0.13 -11.89 -0.50
C CYS A 33 -1.25 -12.00 0.16
N ALA A 34 -2.05 -10.92 0.18
CA ALA A 34 -3.39 -10.91 0.74
C ALA A 34 -4.34 -11.86 0.00
N PHE A 35 -4.33 -11.84 -1.34
CA PHE A 35 -5.07 -12.81 -2.15
C PHE A 35 -4.62 -14.25 -1.85
N THR A 36 -3.31 -14.50 -1.83
CA THR A 36 -2.75 -15.83 -1.61
C THR A 36 -3.14 -16.37 -0.22
N GLU A 37 -3.00 -15.55 0.82
CA GLU A 37 -3.38 -15.89 2.19
C GLU A 37 -4.87 -16.21 2.28
N ARG A 38 -5.73 -15.33 1.71
CA ARG A 38 -7.18 -15.50 1.78
C ARG A 38 -7.66 -16.74 1.03
N ILE A 39 -7.04 -17.04 -0.13
CA ILE A 39 -7.31 -18.28 -0.87
C ILE A 39 -6.99 -19.49 0.01
N LEU A 40 -5.78 -19.56 0.56
CA LEU A 40 -5.34 -20.73 1.34
C LEU A 40 -6.12 -20.89 2.65
N ARG A 41 -6.46 -19.78 3.30
CA ARG A 41 -7.35 -19.76 4.47
C ARG A 41 -8.75 -20.29 4.15
N SER A 42 -9.23 -20.10 2.91
CA SER A 42 -10.52 -20.65 2.47
C SER A 42 -10.54 -22.18 2.38
N TYR A 43 -9.38 -22.83 2.36
CA TYR A 43 -9.25 -24.29 2.49
C TYR A 43 -9.21 -24.77 3.94
N GLY A 44 -9.41 -23.89 4.92
CA GLY A 44 -9.39 -24.22 6.35
C GLY A 44 -8.00 -24.24 6.97
N LEU A 45 -6.96 -23.78 6.25
CA LEU A 45 -5.60 -23.72 6.74
C LEU A 45 -5.41 -22.56 7.73
N LYS A 46 -4.66 -22.80 8.81
CA LYS A 46 -4.20 -21.74 9.73
C LYS A 46 -3.03 -20.98 9.10
N THR A 47 -3.24 -19.73 8.76
CA THR A 47 -2.29 -18.94 8.00
C THR A 47 -1.55 -17.94 8.88
N GLY A 48 -0.22 -17.80 8.67
CA GLY A 48 0.58 -16.66 9.08
C GLY A 48 0.77 -15.71 7.90
N PHE A 49 0.76 -14.40 8.14
CA PHE A 49 1.04 -13.41 7.09
C PHE A 49 1.91 -12.28 7.63
N PHE A 50 3.07 -12.08 7.00
CA PHE A 50 3.98 -10.99 7.29
C PHE A 50 4.03 -10.01 6.13
N SER A 51 3.76 -8.72 6.41
CA SER A 51 3.68 -7.65 5.40
C SER A 51 4.31 -6.34 5.87
N SER A 52 4.60 -5.44 4.94
CA SER A 52 5.12 -4.09 5.23
C SER A 52 4.82 -3.09 4.12
N PRO A 53 4.67 -1.80 4.48
CA PRO A 53 4.49 -1.26 5.83
C PRO A 53 3.09 -1.50 6.39
N HIS A 54 2.85 -1.18 7.66
CA HIS A 54 1.50 -1.10 8.22
C HIS A 54 0.82 0.22 7.84
N LEU A 55 -0.49 0.30 8.03
CA LEU A 55 -1.29 1.51 7.79
C LEU A 55 -1.54 2.28 9.08
N VAL A 56 -2.13 1.64 10.08
CA VAL A 56 -2.58 2.25 11.33
C VAL A 56 -1.72 1.79 12.51
N GLN A 57 -1.51 0.48 12.65
CA GLN A 57 -0.79 -0.10 13.79
C GLN A 57 0.28 -1.09 13.35
N VAL A 58 1.41 -1.10 14.07
CA VAL A 58 2.55 -1.98 13.77
C VAL A 58 2.19 -3.46 13.77
N ARG A 59 1.23 -3.89 14.60
CA ARG A 59 0.78 -5.29 14.71
C ARG A 59 0.10 -5.81 13.43
N GLU A 60 -0.34 -4.92 12.53
CA GLU A 60 -0.86 -5.29 11.20
C GLU A 60 0.19 -6.03 10.34
N ARG A 61 1.48 -5.82 10.63
CA ARG A 61 2.56 -6.49 9.91
C ARG A 61 2.62 -7.99 10.17
N ILE A 62 1.99 -8.47 11.25
CA ILE A 62 1.96 -9.88 11.66
C ILE A 62 0.51 -10.28 11.85
N ARG A 63 0.00 -11.13 10.98
CA ARG A 63 -1.39 -11.57 10.99
C ARG A 63 -1.47 -13.08 11.14
N ILE A 64 -2.46 -13.53 11.90
CA ILE A 64 -2.88 -14.94 11.99
C ILE A 64 -4.30 -15.03 11.46
N ASN A 65 -4.54 -15.93 10.50
CA ASN A 65 -5.84 -16.10 9.86
C ASN A 65 -6.42 -14.77 9.32
N GLY A 66 -5.56 -13.96 8.71
CA GLY A 66 -5.92 -12.68 8.10
C GLY A 66 -6.12 -11.52 9.09
N GLN A 67 -6.14 -11.76 10.40
CA GLN A 67 -6.32 -10.73 11.43
C GLN A 67 -4.99 -10.30 12.03
N PRO A 68 -4.76 -9.00 12.27
CA PRO A 68 -3.62 -8.54 13.06
C PRO A 68 -3.58 -9.27 14.40
N ILE A 69 -2.39 -9.63 14.88
CA ILE A 69 -2.26 -10.21 16.22
C ILE A 69 -2.75 -9.24 17.30
N SER A 70 -3.22 -9.78 18.43
CA SER A 70 -3.73 -8.95 19.52
C SER A 70 -2.63 -8.08 20.15
N PRO A 71 -2.97 -6.94 20.78
CA PRO A 71 -2.00 -6.11 21.51
C PRO A 71 -1.23 -6.90 22.58
N GLU A 72 -1.91 -7.80 23.27
CA GLU A 72 -1.33 -8.64 24.32
C GLU A 72 -0.29 -9.61 23.74
N LEU A 73 -0.65 -10.27 22.61
CA LEU A 73 0.25 -11.21 21.94
C LEU A 73 1.47 -10.46 21.38
N PHE A 74 1.25 -9.27 20.77
CA PHE A 74 2.33 -8.42 20.29
C PHE A 74 3.27 -8.03 21.44
N THR A 75 2.74 -7.49 22.53
CA THR A 75 3.52 -7.02 23.68
C THR A 75 4.30 -8.17 24.34
N LYS A 76 3.66 -9.32 24.53
CA LYS A 76 4.30 -10.53 25.07
C LYS A 76 5.52 -10.96 24.25
N HIS A 77 5.34 -11.07 22.93
CA HIS A 77 6.43 -11.49 22.04
C HIS A 77 7.50 -10.43 21.85
N PHE A 78 7.11 -9.16 21.85
CA PHE A 78 8.05 -8.06 21.78
C PHE A 78 9.04 -8.10 22.96
N TRP A 79 8.53 -8.15 24.20
CA TRP A 79 9.39 -8.16 25.38
C TRP A 79 10.17 -9.45 25.53
N HIS A 80 9.56 -10.60 25.23
CA HIS A 80 10.27 -11.88 25.26
C HIS A 80 11.48 -11.86 24.29
N LEU A 81 11.27 -11.43 23.05
CA LEU A 81 12.35 -11.33 22.07
C LEU A 81 13.39 -10.27 22.44
N TYR A 82 12.93 -9.10 22.95
CA TYR A 82 13.80 -8.02 23.36
C TYR A 82 14.77 -8.49 24.47
N HIS A 83 14.25 -9.05 25.55
CA HIS A 83 15.06 -9.56 26.66
C HIS A 83 16.02 -10.66 26.21
N ARG A 84 15.54 -11.59 25.40
CA ARG A 84 16.40 -12.67 24.87
C ARG A 84 17.57 -12.11 24.04
N LEU A 85 17.32 -11.11 23.21
CA LEU A 85 18.38 -10.48 22.42
C LEU A 85 19.30 -9.63 23.27
N GLU A 86 18.83 -9.01 24.33
CA GLU A 86 19.65 -8.25 25.27
C GLU A 86 20.52 -9.17 26.10
N GLU A 87 19.99 -10.25 26.66
CA GLU A 87 20.73 -11.26 27.44
C GLU A 87 21.82 -11.97 26.63
N THR A 88 21.57 -12.21 25.35
CA THR A 88 22.51 -12.85 24.42
C THR A 88 23.47 -11.87 23.75
N LYS A 89 23.52 -10.64 24.22
CA LYS A 89 24.47 -9.62 23.76
C LYS A 89 25.85 -9.93 24.34
N ASP A 90 26.78 -10.26 23.46
CA ASP A 90 28.15 -10.54 23.88
C ASP A 90 28.83 -9.21 24.22
N SER A 91 29.38 -9.12 25.44
CA SER A 91 30.05 -7.91 25.94
C SER A 91 31.30 -7.51 25.11
N ASN A 92 31.85 -8.46 24.36
CA ASN A 92 33.03 -8.28 23.53
C ASN A 92 32.71 -8.09 22.01
N SER A 93 31.44 -8.20 21.60
CA SER A 93 31.04 -8.01 20.20
C SER A 93 30.36 -6.68 20.01
N CYS A 94 30.72 -5.94 18.96
CA CYS A 94 30.04 -4.71 18.54
C CYS A 94 28.63 -4.93 18.00
N VAL A 95 27.99 -6.05 18.32
CA VAL A 95 26.68 -6.41 17.77
C VAL A 95 25.57 -5.79 18.62
N SER A 96 25.03 -4.68 18.12
CA SER A 96 23.87 -4.00 18.70
C SER A 96 22.56 -4.79 18.57
N MET A 97 21.47 -4.26 19.12
CA MET A 97 20.12 -4.74 18.87
C MET A 97 19.79 -4.67 17.37
N PRO A 98 18.99 -5.61 16.83
CA PRO A 98 18.58 -5.54 15.43
C PRO A 98 17.78 -4.28 15.13
N ALA A 99 17.97 -3.70 13.94
CA ALA A 99 17.15 -2.61 13.47
C ALA A 99 15.67 -3.02 13.35
N TYR A 100 14.77 -2.04 13.38
CA TYR A 100 13.32 -2.18 13.48
C TYR A 100 12.72 -3.27 12.59
N PHE A 101 12.95 -3.24 11.28
CA PHE A 101 12.38 -4.24 10.36
C PHE A 101 12.91 -5.64 10.63
N ARG A 102 14.20 -5.76 10.99
CA ARG A 102 14.83 -7.04 11.32
C ARG A 102 14.26 -7.62 12.61
N PHE A 103 14.00 -6.78 13.60
CA PHE A 103 13.36 -7.19 14.85
C PHE A 103 11.94 -7.74 14.61
N LEU A 104 11.13 -7.02 13.83
CA LEU A 104 9.77 -7.46 13.50
C LEU A 104 9.75 -8.74 12.66
N THR A 105 10.74 -8.93 11.77
CA THR A 105 10.87 -10.18 11.00
C THR A 105 11.15 -11.38 11.91
N LEU A 106 12.05 -11.21 12.88
CA LEU A 106 12.32 -12.26 13.88
C LEU A 106 11.06 -12.56 14.71
N MET A 107 10.38 -11.52 15.18
CA MET A 107 9.18 -11.66 15.99
C MET A 107 8.07 -12.40 15.22
N ALA A 108 7.90 -12.11 13.92
CA ALA A 108 6.94 -12.81 13.07
C ALA A 108 7.23 -14.32 13.01
N PHE A 109 8.49 -14.72 12.81
CA PHE A 109 8.86 -16.14 12.78
C PHE A 109 8.58 -16.82 14.11
N HIS A 110 8.93 -16.21 15.25
CA HIS A 110 8.61 -16.74 16.57
C HIS A 110 7.11 -16.94 16.77
N ILE A 111 6.30 -15.94 16.40
CA ILE A 111 4.85 -16.00 16.54
C ILE A 111 4.28 -17.12 15.66
N PHE A 112 4.69 -17.20 14.39
CA PHE A 112 4.16 -18.22 13.46
C PHE A 112 4.50 -19.65 13.93
N LEU A 113 5.71 -19.88 14.43
CA LEU A 113 6.10 -21.18 14.99
C LEU A 113 5.30 -21.51 16.26
N GLN A 114 5.15 -20.55 17.17
CA GLN A 114 4.40 -20.76 18.42
C GLN A 114 2.91 -20.99 18.16
N GLU A 115 2.33 -20.23 17.23
CA GLU A 115 0.93 -20.37 16.81
C GLU A 115 0.69 -21.61 15.95
N LYS A 116 1.75 -22.33 15.55
CA LYS A 116 1.69 -23.54 14.73
C LYS A 116 0.84 -23.32 13.46
N VAL A 117 1.19 -22.27 12.71
CA VAL A 117 0.53 -22.01 11.42
C VAL A 117 0.86 -23.13 10.42
N ASP A 118 -0.09 -23.53 9.58
CA ASP A 118 0.13 -24.53 8.53
C ASP A 118 1.05 -23.99 7.43
N LEU A 119 0.98 -22.68 7.20
CA LEU A 119 1.82 -21.95 6.26
C LEU A 119 2.01 -20.48 6.67
N ALA A 120 3.08 -19.86 6.17
CA ALA A 120 3.27 -18.42 6.26
C ALA A 120 3.43 -17.79 4.87
N VAL A 121 2.69 -16.72 4.59
CA VAL A 121 2.90 -15.85 3.43
C VAL A 121 3.78 -14.69 3.87
N VAL A 122 4.96 -14.55 3.28
CA VAL A 122 5.97 -13.58 3.69
C VAL A 122 6.25 -12.60 2.56
N GLU A 123 5.89 -11.34 2.77
CA GLU A 123 6.23 -10.22 1.90
C GLU A 123 7.65 -9.74 2.17
N VAL A 124 8.47 -9.59 1.11
CA VAL A 124 9.79 -8.95 1.17
C VAL A 124 9.64 -7.46 1.45
N GLY A 125 10.43 -6.93 2.37
CA GLY A 125 10.42 -5.51 2.69
C GLY A 125 10.94 -4.64 1.54
N ILE A 126 12.21 -4.82 1.18
CA ILE A 126 12.86 -4.07 0.10
C ILE A 126 13.78 -5.01 -0.71
N GLY A 127 13.68 -4.95 -2.04
CA GLY A 127 14.54 -5.74 -2.92
C GLY A 127 14.24 -7.24 -2.84
N GLY A 128 15.18 -8.01 -2.36
CA GLY A 128 15.06 -9.46 -2.20
C GLY A 128 16.39 -10.09 -1.75
N ALA A 129 17.47 -9.94 -2.54
CA ALA A 129 18.76 -10.58 -2.30
C ALA A 129 19.31 -10.32 -0.89
N TYR A 130 19.17 -9.09 -0.37
CA TYR A 130 19.70 -8.65 0.91
C TYR A 130 18.61 -8.35 1.95
N ASP A 131 17.35 -8.64 1.62
CA ASP A 131 16.24 -8.45 2.56
C ASP A 131 16.37 -9.37 3.77
N CYS A 132 15.86 -8.92 4.92
CA CYS A 132 15.89 -9.71 6.15
C CYS A 132 15.14 -11.03 6.01
N THR A 133 14.06 -11.04 5.23
CA THR A 133 13.25 -12.24 4.99
C THR A 133 13.97 -13.28 4.12
N ASN A 134 15.05 -12.91 3.41
CA ASN A 134 15.79 -13.85 2.58
C ASN A 134 16.67 -14.85 3.35
N ILE A 135 16.59 -14.81 4.69
CA ILE A 135 17.07 -15.89 5.57
C ILE A 135 16.31 -17.20 5.32
N ILE A 136 15.09 -17.12 4.78
CA ILE A 136 14.29 -18.28 4.36
C ILE A 136 15.08 -19.06 3.31
N ARG A 137 15.53 -20.24 3.67
CA ARG A 137 16.37 -21.08 2.81
C ARG A 137 15.57 -21.98 1.89
N LYS A 138 14.37 -22.41 2.32
CA LYS A 138 13.56 -23.42 1.63
C LYS A 138 12.08 -23.02 1.63
N PRO A 139 11.71 -21.96 0.89
CA PRO A 139 10.30 -21.66 0.70
C PRO A 139 9.65 -22.76 -0.17
N VAL A 140 8.33 -22.94 -0.05
CA VAL A 140 7.58 -23.88 -0.90
C VAL A 140 7.48 -23.33 -2.33
N VAL A 141 7.26 -22.03 -2.44
CA VAL A 141 7.15 -21.33 -3.73
C VAL A 141 7.53 -19.86 -3.58
N CYS A 142 8.09 -19.27 -4.65
CA CYS A 142 8.41 -17.85 -4.72
C CYS A 142 7.51 -17.11 -5.72
N GLY A 143 7.21 -15.84 -5.44
CA GLY A 143 6.45 -14.97 -6.34
C GLY A 143 7.13 -13.63 -6.59
N ILE A 144 7.13 -13.17 -7.86
CA ILE A 144 7.56 -11.82 -8.22
C ILE A 144 6.40 -11.09 -8.88
N SER A 145 5.86 -10.10 -8.20
CA SER A 145 4.84 -9.21 -8.73
C SER A 145 5.45 -8.16 -9.67
N SER A 146 4.66 -7.19 -10.13
CA SER A 146 5.09 -6.19 -11.10
C SER A 146 6.36 -5.43 -10.66
N LEU A 147 7.32 -5.31 -11.61
CA LEU A 147 8.57 -4.57 -11.46
C LEU A 147 8.43 -3.14 -11.97
N GLY A 148 9.29 -2.26 -11.48
CA GLY A 148 9.38 -0.86 -11.87
C GLY A 148 10.38 -0.12 -10.99
N LEU A 149 10.64 1.15 -11.28
CA LEU A 149 11.53 1.99 -10.50
C LEU A 149 10.91 2.32 -9.13
N ASP A 150 11.60 1.95 -8.07
CA ASP A 150 11.33 2.34 -6.68
C ASP A 150 12.57 2.02 -5.82
N HIS A 151 12.81 2.81 -4.77
CA HIS A 151 13.98 2.66 -3.90
C HIS A 151 15.31 2.67 -4.66
N THR A 152 15.45 3.54 -5.67
CA THR A 152 16.60 3.57 -6.57
C THR A 152 17.91 3.80 -5.85
N SER A 153 17.92 4.61 -4.79
CA SER A 153 19.11 4.83 -3.93
C SER A 153 19.65 3.53 -3.26
N LEU A 154 18.84 2.46 -3.18
CA LEU A 154 19.21 1.19 -2.55
C LEU A 154 19.32 0.04 -3.53
N LEU A 155 18.48 0.02 -4.57
CA LEU A 155 18.32 -1.13 -5.46
C LEU A 155 18.96 -0.96 -6.84
N GLY A 156 19.39 0.27 -7.17
CA GLY A 156 19.92 0.65 -8.47
C GLY A 156 18.95 1.50 -9.29
N ASP A 157 19.47 2.15 -10.32
CA ASP A 157 18.77 3.17 -11.10
C ASP A 157 18.00 2.60 -12.31
N THR A 158 18.14 1.31 -12.57
CA THR A 158 17.49 0.61 -13.66
C THR A 158 16.51 -0.47 -13.16
N VAL A 159 15.50 -0.78 -13.97
CA VAL A 159 14.55 -1.85 -13.62
C VAL A 159 15.23 -3.23 -13.67
N GLU A 160 16.28 -3.38 -14.48
CA GLU A 160 17.12 -4.56 -14.59
C GLU A 160 17.88 -4.84 -13.28
N GLU A 161 18.50 -3.82 -12.68
CA GLU A 161 19.17 -3.94 -11.37
C GLU A 161 18.16 -4.29 -10.28
N ILE A 162 16.99 -3.65 -10.29
CA ILE A 162 15.89 -3.96 -9.39
C ILE A 162 15.40 -5.41 -9.59
N ALA A 163 15.30 -5.89 -10.84
CA ALA A 163 14.95 -7.28 -11.14
C ALA A 163 16.00 -8.25 -10.59
N TRP A 164 17.28 -7.90 -10.72
CA TRP A 164 18.36 -8.71 -10.14
C TRP A 164 18.23 -8.82 -8.63
N GLN A 165 18.01 -7.71 -7.93
CA GLN A 165 17.80 -7.71 -6.48
C GLN A 165 16.62 -8.60 -6.07
N LYS A 166 15.50 -8.49 -6.80
CA LYS A 166 14.27 -9.24 -6.47
C LYS A 166 14.38 -10.73 -6.79
N GLY A 167 15.01 -11.10 -7.90
CA GLY A 167 15.34 -12.49 -8.22
C GLY A 167 16.25 -13.18 -7.18
N GLY A 168 16.81 -12.41 -6.22
CA GLY A 168 17.58 -12.93 -5.10
C GLY A 168 16.82 -13.80 -4.11
N ILE A 169 15.50 -13.84 -4.18
CA ILE A 169 14.70 -14.78 -3.37
C ILE A 169 14.61 -16.17 -3.98
N PHE A 170 15.02 -16.37 -5.23
CA PHE A 170 15.02 -17.69 -5.85
C PHE A 170 15.90 -18.68 -5.10
N LYS A 171 15.47 -19.93 -5.07
CA LYS A 171 16.20 -21.03 -4.42
C LYS A 171 16.27 -22.22 -5.36
N HIS A 172 17.34 -23.00 -5.25
CA HIS A 172 17.56 -24.19 -6.05
C HIS A 172 16.37 -25.17 -5.93
N GLY A 173 15.83 -25.57 -7.06
CA GLY A 173 14.71 -26.52 -7.14
C GLY A 173 13.35 -26.01 -6.65
N VAL A 174 13.27 -24.78 -6.14
CA VAL A 174 12.01 -24.19 -5.66
C VAL A 174 11.32 -23.46 -6.83
N PRO A 175 10.05 -23.78 -7.16
CA PRO A 175 9.33 -23.10 -8.22
C PRO A 175 9.10 -21.63 -7.91
N ALA A 176 9.20 -20.79 -8.95
CA ALA A 176 8.93 -19.38 -8.87
C ALA A 176 7.98 -18.94 -9.98
N PHE A 177 7.15 -17.96 -9.69
CA PHE A 177 6.19 -17.39 -10.64
C PHE A 177 6.38 -15.89 -10.73
N THR A 178 6.25 -15.35 -11.96
CA THR A 178 6.25 -13.91 -12.20
C THR A 178 5.10 -13.53 -13.11
N VAL A 179 4.61 -12.30 -12.94
CA VAL A 179 3.68 -11.68 -13.89
C VAL A 179 4.45 -11.20 -15.13
N LEU A 180 3.72 -10.77 -16.17
CA LEU A 180 4.35 -10.16 -17.33
C LEU A 180 5.17 -8.93 -16.92
N GLN A 181 6.42 -8.91 -17.36
CA GLN A 181 7.38 -7.83 -17.09
C GLN A 181 7.88 -7.27 -18.43
N PRO A 182 8.48 -6.09 -18.47
CA PRO A 182 9.26 -5.63 -19.62
C PRO A 182 10.39 -6.62 -19.97
N ASP A 183 10.82 -6.67 -21.23
CA ASP A 183 11.76 -7.69 -21.73
C ASP A 183 13.11 -7.70 -21.00
N GLY A 184 13.70 -6.52 -20.73
CA GLY A 184 14.98 -6.42 -20.03
C GLY A 184 14.94 -7.03 -18.63
N PRO A 185 14.07 -6.56 -17.72
CA PRO A 185 13.87 -7.14 -16.39
C PRO A 185 13.51 -8.63 -16.42
N LEU A 186 12.71 -9.06 -17.40
CA LEU A 186 12.33 -10.46 -17.55
C LEU A 186 13.54 -11.34 -17.86
N ALA A 187 14.39 -10.89 -18.80
CA ALA A 187 15.64 -11.60 -19.15
C ALA A 187 16.58 -11.72 -17.93
N VAL A 188 16.67 -10.69 -17.08
CA VAL A 188 17.46 -10.74 -15.85
C VAL A 188 16.91 -11.78 -14.87
N LEU A 189 15.59 -11.86 -14.71
CA LEU A 189 14.97 -12.88 -13.86
C LEU A 189 15.23 -14.30 -14.39
N GLN A 190 15.15 -14.51 -15.71
CA GLN A 190 15.42 -15.79 -16.35
C GLN A 190 16.87 -16.22 -16.14
N ASP A 191 17.84 -15.34 -16.42
CA ASP A 191 19.28 -15.61 -16.22
C ASP A 191 19.55 -16.00 -14.75
N ARG A 192 18.98 -15.23 -13.81
CA ARG A 192 19.15 -15.51 -12.39
C ARG A 192 18.53 -16.84 -11.96
N ALA A 193 17.33 -17.15 -12.45
CA ALA A 193 16.66 -18.41 -12.17
C ALA A 193 17.44 -19.61 -12.74
N GLN A 194 17.96 -19.48 -13.96
CA GLN A 194 18.79 -20.51 -14.60
C GLN A 194 20.08 -20.77 -13.82
N LYS A 195 20.79 -19.72 -13.41
CA LYS A 195 22.04 -19.84 -12.62
C LYS A 195 21.84 -20.56 -11.28
N ILE A 196 20.66 -20.46 -10.67
CA ILE A 196 20.33 -21.09 -9.40
C ILE A 196 19.60 -22.43 -9.59
N SER A 197 19.25 -22.78 -10.83
CA SER A 197 18.38 -23.93 -11.15
C SER A 197 17.00 -23.83 -10.46
N CYS A 198 16.41 -22.64 -10.50
CA CYS A 198 15.06 -22.35 -10.02
C CYS A 198 14.08 -22.47 -11.19
N PRO A 199 13.07 -23.35 -11.15
CA PRO A 199 12.01 -23.38 -12.16
C PRO A 199 11.19 -22.08 -12.12
N LEU A 200 11.34 -21.23 -13.14
CA LEU A 200 10.65 -19.94 -13.24
C LEU A 200 9.56 -20.02 -14.32
N TYR A 201 8.35 -19.60 -13.97
CA TYR A 201 7.17 -19.60 -14.82
C TYR A 201 6.55 -18.22 -14.97
N LEU A 202 6.07 -17.89 -16.16
CA LEU A 202 5.27 -16.72 -16.44
C LEU A 202 3.79 -17.02 -16.15
N CYS A 203 3.15 -16.22 -15.31
CA CYS A 203 1.72 -16.34 -15.05
C CYS A 203 0.90 -15.97 -16.29
N PRO A 204 -0.10 -16.78 -16.69
CA PRO A 204 -1.08 -16.37 -17.69
C PRO A 204 -1.90 -15.19 -17.17
N PRO A 205 -2.48 -14.38 -18.06
CA PRO A 205 -3.44 -13.36 -17.65
C PRO A 205 -4.64 -14.02 -16.97
N LEU A 206 -5.31 -13.26 -16.07
CA LEU A 206 -6.43 -13.79 -15.27
C LEU A 206 -7.57 -14.30 -16.17
N GLU A 207 -7.78 -13.67 -17.32
CA GLU A 207 -8.76 -14.03 -18.34
C GLU A 207 -8.60 -15.48 -18.83
N ALA A 208 -7.38 -15.94 -18.96
CA ALA A 208 -7.11 -17.32 -19.34
C ALA A 208 -7.54 -18.33 -18.26
N LEU A 209 -7.56 -17.93 -17.01
CA LEU A 209 -8.05 -18.74 -15.88
C LEU A 209 -9.58 -18.65 -15.70
N GLU A 210 -10.22 -17.70 -16.37
CA GLU A 210 -11.69 -17.56 -16.44
C GLU A 210 -12.31 -18.36 -17.59
N GLU A 211 -11.50 -18.77 -18.58
CA GLU A 211 -11.98 -19.41 -19.79
C GLU A 211 -12.73 -20.74 -19.50
N GLY A 212 -13.98 -20.80 -19.92
CA GLY A 212 -14.87 -21.96 -19.69
C GLY A 212 -15.52 -22.02 -18.31
N GLY A 213 -15.45 -20.92 -17.53
CA GLY A 213 -16.12 -20.77 -16.25
C GLY A 213 -16.77 -19.38 -16.06
N PRO A 214 -17.49 -19.14 -14.97
CA PRO A 214 -17.99 -17.81 -14.67
C PRO A 214 -16.83 -16.83 -14.38
N PRO A 215 -16.99 -15.51 -14.64
CA PRO A 215 -15.96 -14.52 -14.38
C PRO A 215 -15.54 -14.52 -12.91
N LEU A 216 -14.28 -14.18 -12.65
CA LEU A 216 -13.75 -14.07 -11.29
C LEU A 216 -14.05 -12.69 -10.72
N THR A 217 -14.66 -12.67 -9.56
CA THR A 217 -14.86 -11.44 -8.78
C THR A 217 -13.68 -11.26 -7.83
N LEU A 218 -13.11 -10.05 -7.81
CA LEU A 218 -12.03 -9.69 -6.93
C LEU A 218 -12.53 -8.77 -5.82
N GLY A 219 -12.11 -9.00 -4.58
CA GLY A 219 -12.40 -8.12 -3.45
C GLY A 219 -11.63 -6.80 -3.51
N LEU A 220 -10.52 -6.76 -4.27
CA LEU A 220 -9.74 -5.54 -4.51
C LEU A 220 -10.04 -5.00 -5.91
N GLU A 221 -10.42 -3.74 -5.99
CA GLU A 221 -10.73 -3.08 -7.25
C GLU A 221 -9.45 -2.65 -8.01
N GLY A 222 -9.58 -2.45 -9.32
CA GLY A 222 -8.53 -1.96 -10.20
C GLY A 222 -7.96 -3.04 -11.12
N GLU A 223 -7.66 -2.63 -12.36
CA GLU A 223 -7.18 -3.54 -13.40
C GLU A 223 -5.87 -4.26 -13.02
N HIS A 224 -4.97 -3.52 -12.36
CA HIS A 224 -3.70 -4.09 -11.88
C HIS A 224 -3.88 -5.21 -10.85
N GLN A 225 -5.03 -5.29 -10.18
CA GLN A 225 -5.32 -6.38 -9.25
C GLN A 225 -5.57 -7.71 -9.97
N ARG A 226 -5.95 -7.69 -11.25
CA ARG A 226 -6.09 -8.92 -12.04
C ARG A 226 -4.76 -9.66 -12.18
N SER A 227 -3.67 -8.93 -12.41
CA SER A 227 -2.32 -9.50 -12.45
C SER A 227 -1.88 -10.04 -11.09
N ASN A 228 -2.17 -9.32 -9.99
CA ASN A 228 -1.87 -9.78 -8.64
C ASN A 228 -2.67 -11.06 -8.27
N ALA A 229 -3.95 -11.13 -8.68
CA ALA A 229 -4.81 -12.29 -8.47
C ALA A 229 -4.35 -13.51 -9.29
N ALA A 230 -3.92 -13.31 -10.54
CA ALA A 230 -3.36 -14.38 -11.36
C ALA A 230 -2.11 -15.01 -10.73
N LEU A 231 -1.19 -14.16 -10.24
CA LEU A 231 -0.02 -14.62 -9.50
C LEU A 231 -0.42 -15.37 -8.22
N ALA A 232 -1.34 -14.81 -7.43
CA ALA A 232 -1.80 -15.42 -6.19
C ALA A 232 -2.43 -16.81 -6.41
N LEU A 233 -3.21 -16.99 -7.48
CA LEU A 233 -3.77 -18.28 -7.87
C LEU A 233 -2.68 -19.33 -8.17
N GLN A 234 -1.62 -18.93 -8.90
CA GLN A 234 -0.50 -19.83 -9.21
C GLN A 234 0.29 -20.21 -7.95
N LEU A 235 0.55 -19.24 -7.05
CA LEU A 235 1.23 -19.48 -5.78
C LEU A 235 0.43 -20.43 -4.89
N ALA A 236 -0.86 -20.15 -4.71
CA ALA A 236 -1.74 -20.97 -3.88
C ALA A 236 -1.87 -22.40 -4.45
N ARG A 237 -2.08 -22.53 -5.76
CA ARG A 237 -2.16 -23.83 -6.41
C ARG A 237 -0.86 -24.62 -6.26
N CYS A 238 0.29 -24.01 -6.51
CA CYS A 238 1.59 -24.66 -6.38
C CYS A 238 1.80 -25.14 -4.94
N TRP A 239 1.46 -24.33 -3.95
CA TRP A 239 1.56 -24.71 -2.54
C TRP A 239 0.66 -25.90 -2.20
N LEU A 240 -0.61 -25.86 -2.60
CA LEU A 240 -1.58 -26.94 -2.37
C LEU A 240 -1.14 -28.25 -3.02
N GLN A 241 -0.58 -28.20 -4.25
CA GLN A 241 -0.06 -29.39 -4.93
C GLN A 241 1.13 -30.02 -4.18
N GLN A 242 2.07 -29.20 -3.70
CA GLN A 242 3.23 -29.70 -2.98
C GLN A 242 2.88 -30.29 -1.62
N LYS A 243 1.69 -29.99 -1.09
CA LYS A 243 1.18 -30.50 0.19
C LYS A 243 0.08 -31.58 0.00
N ASP A 244 0.00 -32.17 -1.18
CA ASP A 244 -0.93 -33.26 -1.53
C ASP A 244 -2.42 -32.97 -1.17
N HIS A 245 -2.82 -31.70 -1.23
CA HIS A 245 -4.23 -31.36 -1.07
C HIS A 245 -5.04 -31.84 -2.28
N GLN A 246 -6.02 -32.70 -2.07
CA GLN A 246 -6.93 -33.23 -3.10
C GLN A 246 -7.90 -32.15 -3.61
N GLY A 247 -8.32 -32.29 -4.88
CA GLY A 247 -9.39 -31.45 -5.45
C GLY A 247 -8.93 -30.19 -6.19
N LEU A 248 -7.72 -30.20 -6.74
CA LEU A 248 -7.08 -29.04 -7.41
C LEU A 248 -7.50 -28.81 -8.88
N GLY A 249 -8.50 -29.54 -9.39
CA GLY A 249 -8.97 -29.41 -10.77
C GLY A 249 -7.98 -29.97 -11.82
N GLU A 250 -8.51 -30.33 -12.97
CA GLU A 250 -7.71 -30.87 -14.08
C GLU A 250 -6.83 -29.79 -14.72
N LEU A 251 -5.57 -30.16 -14.97
CA LEU A 251 -4.61 -29.35 -15.72
C LEU A 251 -4.96 -29.37 -17.21
N LYS A 252 -5.27 -28.22 -17.77
CA LYS A 252 -5.17 -28.05 -19.23
C LYS A 252 -3.70 -27.82 -19.58
N VAL A 253 -3.07 -28.78 -20.21
CA VAL A 253 -1.69 -28.65 -20.71
C VAL A 253 -1.70 -27.65 -21.87
N SER A 254 -1.31 -26.41 -21.60
CA SER A 254 -1.05 -25.43 -22.65
C SER A 254 0.30 -25.75 -23.30
N ARG A 255 0.34 -25.89 -24.63
CA ARG A 255 1.59 -25.97 -25.36
C ARG A 255 2.36 -24.66 -25.17
N PRO A 256 3.71 -24.69 -24.99
CA PRO A 256 4.48 -23.45 -24.88
C PRO A 256 4.24 -22.63 -26.16
N SER A 257 3.83 -21.38 -25.99
CA SER A 257 3.75 -20.46 -27.11
C SER A 257 5.16 -20.12 -27.56
N VAL A 258 5.44 -20.26 -28.85
CA VAL A 258 6.77 -20.02 -29.45
C VAL A 258 7.23 -18.56 -29.30
N LEU A 259 6.38 -17.67 -28.85
CA LEU A 259 6.64 -16.24 -28.71
C LEU A 259 7.41 -15.85 -27.44
N TRP A 260 7.48 -16.72 -26.43
CA TRP A 260 8.14 -16.42 -25.16
C TRP A 260 9.17 -17.51 -24.85
N GLN A 261 10.41 -17.14 -24.65
CA GLN A 261 11.49 -18.08 -24.26
C GLN A 261 11.32 -18.68 -22.86
N MET A 262 10.27 -18.26 -22.12
CA MET A 262 9.98 -18.70 -20.75
C MET A 262 8.73 -19.59 -20.69
N PRO A 263 8.76 -20.70 -19.91
CA PRO A 263 7.59 -21.56 -19.75
C PRO A 263 6.43 -20.81 -19.08
N LEU A 264 5.23 -20.95 -19.66
CA LEU A 264 4.00 -20.45 -19.06
C LEU A 264 3.60 -21.34 -17.89
N ALA A 265 3.10 -20.71 -16.83
CA ALA A 265 2.45 -21.43 -15.75
C ALA A 265 1.17 -22.11 -16.26
N PRO A 266 0.77 -23.24 -15.64
CA PRO A 266 -0.41 -23.97 -16.08
C PRO A 266 -1.68 -23.13 -16.02
N VAL A 267 -2.52 -23.26 -17.06
CA VAL A 267 -3.90 -22.77 -17.03
C VAL A 267 -4.78 -23.83 -16.37
N PHE A 268 -5.62 -23.41 -15.42
CA PHE A 268 -6.52 -24.28 -14.68
C PHE A 268 -7.80 -23.55 -14.32
N GLN A 269 -8.86 -24.30 -14.01
CA GLN A 269 -10.10 -23.74 -13.48
C GLN A 269 -9.96 -23.51 -11.98
N PRO A 270 -10.08 -22.25 -11.49
CA PRO A 270 -10.06 -21.98 -10.06
C PRO A 270 -11.22 -22.67 -9.34
N THR A 271 -10.90 -23.35 -8.24
CA THR A 271 -11.90 -24.04 -7.40
C THR A 271 -12.85 -23.04 -6.73
N SER A 272 -13.93 -23.52 -6.14
CA SER A 272 -14.87 -22.67 -5.36
C SER A 272 -14.15 -21.94 -4.23
N HIS A 273 -13.24 -22.61 -3.51
CA HIS A 273 -12.44 -21.98 -2.44
C HIS A 273 -11.54 -20.87 -2.96
N MET A 274 -10.89 -21.07 -4.10
CA MET A 274 -10.07 -20.04 -4.74
C MET A 274 -10.91 -18.82 -5.16
N ARG A 275 -12.09 -19.06 -5.76
CA ARG A 275 -13.03 -18.01 -6.15
C ARG A 275 -13.53 -17.20 -4.96
N HIS A 276 -13.92 -17.87 -3.87
CA HIS A 276 -14.33 -17.23 -2.63
C HIS A 276 -13.17 -16.45 -2.01
N GLY A 277 -11.96 -17.04 -1.98
CA GLY A 277 -10.77 -16.37 -1.50
C GLY A 277 -10.48 -15.06 -2.23
N LEU A 278 -10.54 -15.06 -3.56
CA LEU A 278 -10.35 -13.86 -4.38
C LEU A 278 -11.42 -12.79 -4.11
N ARG A 279 -12.70 -13.21 -4.07
CA ARG A 279 -13.83 -12.30 -3.84
C ARG A 279 -13.80 -11.66 -2.46
N ASP A 280 -13.46 -12.43 -1.45
CA ASP A 280 -13.53 -12.04 -0.05
C ASP A 280 -12.21 -11.47 0.48
N THR A 281 -11.25 -11.20 -0.41
CA THR A 281 -9.99 -10.55 -0.04
C THR A 281 -10.22 -9.07 0.24
N GLU A 282 -9.82 -8.63 1.42
CA GLU A 282 -9.76 -7.23 1.81
C GLU A 282 -8.29 -6.84 2.09
N TRP A 283 -7.87 -5.68 1.59
CA TRP A 283 -6.55 -5.13 1.84
C TRP A 283 -6.65 -3.62 1.97
N LEU A 284 -6.67 -3.15 3.20
CA LEU A 284 -6.91 -1.75 3.51
C LEU A 284 -5.90 -0.82 2.83
N GLY A 285 -6.36 0.35 2.42
CA GLY A 285 -5.55 1.39 1.78
C GLY A 285 -5.08 1.05 0.36
N ARG A 286 -5.73 0.07 -0.29
CA ARG A 286 -5.51 -0.28 -1.69
C ARG A 286 -6.84 -0.24 -2.44
N THR A 287 -6.99 0.73 -3.34
CA THR A 287 -8.22 0.92 -4.13
C THR A 287 -9.49 0.78 -3.29
N GLN A 288 -9.46 1.28 -2.06
CA GLN A 288 -10.53 1.16 -1.08
C GLN A 288 -11.52 2.29 -1.22
N VAL A 289 -12.82 1.98 -1.17
CA VAL A 289 -13.90 2.97 -1.22
C VAL A 289 -14.71 2.92 0.07
N LEU A 290 -14.77 4.06 0.78
CA LEU A 290 -15.60 4.22 1.97
C LEU A 290 -16.68 5.27 1.70
N ARG A 291 -17.95 4.89 1.89
CA ARG A 291 -19.10 5.77 1.66
C ARG A 291 -19.71 6.20 2.99
N ARG A 292 -19.79 7.52 3.22
CA ARG A 292 -20.30 8.13 4.44
C ARG A 292 -21.23 9.30 4.11
N GLY A 293 -22.51 9.03 4.02
CA GLY A 293 -23.48 10.05 3.62
C GLY A 293 -23.17 10.63 2.25
N PRO A 294 -22.98 11.95 2.12
CA PRO A 294 -22.63 12.60 0.86
C PRO A 294 -21.15 12.45 0.49
N LEU A 295 -20.29 12.02 1.43
CA LEU A 295 -18.86 11.84 1.20
C LEU A 295 -18.56 10.41 0.73
N THR A 296 -17.73 10.32 -0.29
CA THR A 296 -17.12 9.07 -0.72
C THR A 296 -15.60 9.23 -0.71
N TRP A 297 -14.95 8.47 0.15
CA TRP A 297 -13.49 8.45 0.29
C TRP A 297 -12.91 7.34 -0.58
N TYR A 298 -11.98 7.70 -1.45
CA TYR A 298 -11.22 6.80 -2.31
C TYR A 298 -9.79 6.77 -1.78
N LEU A 299 -9.37 5.64 -1.22
CA LEU A 299 -8.12 5.50 -0.50
C LEU A 299 -7.16 4.59 -1.26
N ASP A 300 -6.03 5.12 -1.69
CA ASP A 300 -4.97 4.34 -2.33
C ASP A 300 -3.59 4.92 -2.04
N GLY A 301 -2.71 4.11 -1.46
CA GLY A 301 -1.35 4.50 -1.10
C GLY A 301 -0.37 4.59 -2.27
N ALA A 302 -0.82 4.88 -3.48
CA ALA A 302 0.03 5.06 -4.66
C ALA A 302 1.04 6.19 -4.44
N HIS A 303 2.31 5.92 -4.78
CA HIS A 303 3.42 6.84 -4.49
C HIS A 303 4.57 6.78 -5.51
N THR A 304 4.38 6.10 -6.62
CA THR A 304 5.28 6.07 -7.78
C THR A 304 4.49 6.40 -9.04
N ALA A 305 5.14 6.84 -10.10
CA ALA A 305 4.46 7.22 -11.35
C ALA A 305 3.50 6.13 -11.84
N SER A 306 3.94 4.88 -11.92
CA SER A 306 3.10 3.75 -12.39
C SER A 306 1.91 3.47 -11.46
N SER A 307 2.11 3.54 -10.13
CA SER A 307 1.02 3.31 -9.17
C SER A 307 0.02 4.48 -9.14
N VAL A 308 0.48 5.72 -9.29
CA VAL A 308 -0.41 6.88 -9.39
C VAL A 308 -1.23 6.82 -10.69
N GLN A 309 -0.64 6.41 -11.82
CA GLN A 309 -1.38 6.18 -13.06
C GLN A 309 -2.48 5.11 -12.89
N ALA A 310 -2.17 4.02 -12.19
CA ALA A 310 -3.16 2.96 -11.89
C ALA A 310 -4.27 3.50 -10.97
N CYS A 311 -3.92 4.26 -9.93
CA CYS A 311 -4.85 4.93 -9.02
C CYS A 311 -5.78 5.90 -9.77
N VAL A 312 -5.25 6.71 -10.68
CA VAL A 312 -6.03 7.65 -11.51
C VAL A 312 -7.03 6.89 -12.41
N ARG A 313 -6.60 5.82 -13.07
CA ARG A 313 -7.51 4.98 -13.87
C ARG A 313 -8.64 4.41 -13.01
N TRP A 314 -8.29 3.83 -11.87
CA TRP A 314 -9.26 3.28 -10.93
C TRP A 314 -10.25 4.36 -10.42
N PHE A 315 -9.75 5.49 -9.93
CA PHE A 315 -10.60 6.58 -9.41
C PHE A 315 -11.59 7.07 -10.45
N ARG A 316 -11.12 7.29 -11.69
CA ARG A 316 -12.00 7.71 -12.80
C ARG A 316 -13.04 6.65 -13.17
N GLN A 317 -12.70 5.37 -13.10
CA GLN A 317 -13.67 4.28 -13.30
C GLN A 317 -14.69 4.21 -12.16
N ALA A 318 -14.24 4.33 -10.92
CA ALA A 318 -15.10 4.30 -9.73
C ALA A 318 -16.10 5.46 -9.73
N LEU A 319 -15.66 6.67 -10.11
CA LEU A 319 -16.54 7.83 -10.31
C LEU A 319 -17.63 7.57 -11.38
N ARG A 320 -17.28 6.94 -12.50
CA ARG A 320 -18.24 6.60 -13.56
C ARG A 320 -19.29 5.59 -13.10
N ARG A 321 -18.89 4.60 -12.28
CA ARG A 321 -19.79 3.57 -11.74
C ARG A 321 -20.71 4.11 -10.66
N SER A 322 -20.28 5.11 -9.89
CA SER A 322 -21.06 5.72 -8.82
C SER A 322 -22.04 6.79 -9.28
N ARG A 323 -22.10 7.11 -10.57
CA ARG A 323 -23.07 8.06 -11.14
C ARG A 323 -24.51 7.52 -11.06
N VAL A 324 -25.10 7.66 -9.88
CA VAL A 324 -26.55 7.74 -9.73
C VAL A 324 -26.92 9.16 -10.15
N PRO A 325 -27.92 9.41 -11.01
CA PRO A 325 -28.34 10.75 -11.38
C PRO A 325 -28.78 11.53 -10.13
N ARG A 326 -27.88 12.23 -9.50
CA ARG A 326 -28.20 13.15 -8.40
C ARG A 326 -28.35 14.54 -9.02
N ARG A 327 -29.46 15.22 -8.72
CA ARG A 327 -29.65 16.60 -9.15
C ARG A 327 -28.89 17.50 -8.18
N GLY A 328 -27.76 18.06 -8.59
CA GLY A 328 -26.97 19.01 -7.82
C GLY A 328 -25.45 18.92 -8.08
N PRO A 329 -24.65 19.85 -7.54
CA PRO A 329 -23.22 19.92 -7.78
C PRO A 329 -22.48 18.75 -7.09
N GLU A 330 -21.56 18.12 -7.81
CA GLU A 330 -20.60 17.14 -7.30
C GLU A 330 -19.23 17.80 -7.18
N VAL A 331 -18.53 17.59 -6.08
CA VAL A 331 -17.22 18.18 -5.80
C VAL A 331 -16.17 17.08 -5.67
N ARG A 332 -15.02 17.28 -6.29
CA ARG A 332 -13.85 16.39 -6.22
C ARG A 332 -12.75 17.04 -5.43
N VAL A 333 -12.23 16.33 -4.43
CA VAL A 333 -11.15 16.79 -3.56
C VAL A 333 -9.98 15.84 -3.67
N LEU A 334 -8.78 16.38 -3.86
CA LEU A 334 -7.53 15.66 -3.71
C LEU A 334 -7.01 15.90 -2.28
N LEU A 335 -6.70 14.85 -1.54
CA LEU A 335 -5.89 14.91 -0.32
C LEU A 335 -4.56 14.19 -0.59
N PHE A 336 -3.46 14.93 -0.57
CA PHE A 336 -2.17 14.43 -1.05
C PHE A 336 -1.01 14.76 -0.12
N ASN A 337 -0.11 13.80 0.05
CA ASN A 337 1.22 14.02 0.56
C ASN A 337 2.19 12.98 -0.04
N SER A 338 3.42 13.38 -0.29
CA SER A 338 4.50 12.51 -0.73
C SER A 338 5.72 12.69 0.15
N THR A 339 6.42 11.61 0.46
CA THR A 339 7.61 11.60 1.34
C THR A 339 8.76 10.83 0.69
N GLY A 340 9.99 11.05 1.16
CA GLY A 340 11.21 10.45 0.62
C GLY A 340 11.72 11.17 -0.63
N ASP A 341 12.58 10.50 -1.39
CA ASP A 341 13.30 11.04 -2.57
C ASP A 341 12.45 10.98 -3.86
N ARG A 342 11.15 11.13 -3.75
CA ARG A 342 10.22 11.08 -4.87
C ARG A 342 10.02 12.46 -5.47
N ASP A 343 9.85 12.51 -6.80
CA ASP A 343 9.48 13.74 -7.50
C ASP A 343 7.98 14.03 -7.35
N PRO A 344 7.59 14.98 -6.47
CA PRO A 344 6.18 15.30 -6.26
C PRO A 344 5.53 15.97 -7.47
N VAL A 345 6.31 16.71 -8.27
CA VAL A 345 5.80 17.41 -9.46
C VAL A 345 5.32 16.40 -10.49
N ALA A 346 6.15 15.39 -10.78
CA ALA A 346 5.77 14.31 -11.69
C ALA A 346 4.51 13.56 -11.21
N LEU A 347 4.38 13.30 -9.89
CA LEU A 347 3.21 12.64 -9.34
C LEU A 347 1.94 13.50 -9.42
N LEU A 348 2.05 14.79 -9.08
CA LEU A 348 0.92 15.74 -9.14
C LEU A 348 0.42 15.96 -10.57
N LYS A 349 1.33 16.03 -11.54
CA LYS A 349 0.99 16.12 -12.96
C LYS A 349 0.12 14.94 -13.44
N LEU A 350 0.39 13.74 -12.94
CA LEU A 350 -0.41 12.55 -13.26
C LEU A 350 -1.83 12.58 -12.68
N LEU A 351 -2.08 13.39 -11.65
CA LEU A 351 -3.38 13.54 -10.99
C LEU A 351 -4.30 14.58 -11.66
N GLN A 352 -3.76 15.49 -12.48
CA GLN A 352 -4.54 16.54 -13.18
C GLN A 352 -5.74 16.00 -13.99
N PRO A 353 -5.67 14.85 -14.68
CA PRO A 353 -6.82 14.32 -15.44
C PRO A 353 -8.05 13.96 -14.59
N CYS A 354 -7.94 13.97 -13.25
CA CYS A 354 -9.06 13.74 -12.34
C CYS A 354 -9.93 14.98 -12.15
N GLN A 355 -9.45 16.17 -12.54
CA GLN A 355 -10.18 17.45 -12.48
C GLN A 355 -10.74 17.73 -11.07
N PHE A 356 -9.85 17.93 -10.11
CA PHE A 356 -10.23 18.27 -8.74
C PHE A 356 -10.65 19.74 -8.62
N ASP A 357 -11.70 20.00 -7.86
CA ASP A 357 -12.14 21.34 -7.47
C ASP A 357 -11.27 21.91 -6.36
N TYR A 358 -10.80 21.01 -5.46
CA TYR A 358 -9.90 21.36 -4.37
C TYR A 358 -8.72 20.39 -4.29
N ALA A 359 -7.53 20.91 -4.01
CA ALA A 359 -6.36 20.15 -3.66
C ALA A 359 -5.91 20.50 -2.24
N VAL A 360 -5.87 19.51 -1.37
CA VAL A 360 -5.55 19.64 0.06
C VAL A 360 -4.25 18.92 0.35
N PHE A 361 -3.35 19.59 1.03
CA PHE A 361 -2.05 19.08 1.41
C PHE A 361 -1.90 19.11 2.92
N CYS A 362 -1.45 18.03 3.52
CA CYS A 362 -1.16 17.97 4.96
C CYS A 362 -0.06 16.96 5.26
N PRO A 363 0.66 17.09 6.39
CA PRO A 363 1.59 16.07 6.84
C PRO A 363 0.87 14.77 7.19
N ASN A 364 1.63 13.66 7.28
CA ASN A 364 1.11 12.34 7.67
C ASN A 364 0.82 12.26 9.20
N LEU A 365 0.51 13.36 9.83
CA LEU A 365 0.20 13.45 11.25
C LEU A 365 -1.31 13.49 11.43
N THR A 366 -1.86 12.60 12.25
CA THR A 366 -3.30 12.58 12.55
C THR A 366 -3.73 13.84 13.29
N GLU A 367 -2.97 14.25 14.29
CA GLU A 367 -3.23 15.43 15.12
C GLU A 367 -1.93 16.13 15.50
N VAL A 368 -2.01 17.42 15.82
CA VAL A 368 -0.90 18.21 16.35
C VAL A 368 -0.86 18.00 17.87
N SER A 369 -0.46 16.82 18.34
CA SER A 369 -0.23 16.56 19.76
C SER A 369 1.06 15.81 19.98
N SER A 370 1.72 16.09 21.10
CA SER A 370 3.03 15.55 21.44
C SER A 370 3.03 14.07 21.87
N ALA A 371 1.88 13.46 22.09
CA ALA A 371 1.80 12.19 22.80
C ALA A 371 1.19 11.00 22.01
N GLY A 372 0.64 11.20 20.81
CA GLY A 372 -0.28 10.20 20.22
C GLY A 372 0.13 9.53 18.92
N ASN A 373 1.27 9.86 18.31
CA ASN A 373 1.57 9.50 16.92
C ASN A 373 2.82 8.63 16.73
N ALA A 374 3.21 7.86 17.73
CA ALA A 374 4.46 7.07 17.70
C ALA A 374 4.57 6.13 16.49
N ASP A 375 3.47 5.52 16.05
CA ASP A 375 3.46 4.58 14.90
C ASP A 375 3.63 5.26 13.54
N GLN A 376 3.36 6.56 13.45
CA GLN A 376 3.39 7.33 12.19
C GLN A 376 4.52 8.35 12.12
N GLN A 377 5.24 8.60 13.23
CA GLN A 377 6.31 9.58 13.30
C GLN A 377 7.63 9.04 12.73
N ASN A 378 8.19 9.79 11.79
CA ASN A 378 9.61 9.71 11.49
C ASN A 378 10.34 10.69 12.42
N PHE A 379 10.95 10.21 13.49
CA PHE A 379 11.68 11.00 14.48
C PHE A 379 12.85 11.80 13.92
N MET A 380 13.23 11.53 12.67
CA MET A 380 14.33 12.22 11.97
C MET A 380 13.89 13.49 11.25
N VAL A 381 12.59 13.81 11.19
CA VAL A 381 12.05 14.95 10.43
C VAL A 381 11.24 15.85 11.35
N THR A 382 11.60 17.14 11.39
CA THR A 382 10.88 18.13 12.23
C THR A 382 9.52 18.50 11.61
N LEU A 383 8.59 18.98 12.45
CA LEU A 383 7.28 19.44 12.00
C LEU A 383 7.39 20.52 10.92
N ASP A 384 8.32 21.47 11.09
CA ASP A 384 8.57 22.56 10.13
C ASP A 384 8.97 22.02 8.76
N GLN A 385 9.87 21.04 8.72
CA GLN A 385 10.30 20.41 7.46
C GLN A 385 9.14 19.70 6.75
N VAL A 386 8.25 19.08 7.50
CA VAL A 386 7.08 18.40 6.93
C VAL A 386 6.05 19.39 6.38
N LEU A 387 5.84 20.51 7.08
CA LEU A 387 4.95 21.59 6.64
C LEU A 387 5.51 22.31 5.42
N LEU A 388 6.80 22.61 5.39
CA LEU A 388 7.47 23.21 4.21
C LEU A 388 7.31 22.32 2.98
N ARG A 389 7.37 20.99 3.13
CA ARG A 389 7.08 20.04 2.04
C ARG A 389 5.65 20.15 1.54
N CYS A 390 4.67 20.26 2.44
CA CYS A 390 3.26 20.42 2.05
C CYS A 390 3.04 21.76 1.31
N LEU A 391 3.70 22.84 1.73
CA LEU A 391 3.68 24.12 1.03
C LEU A 391 4.30 24.02 -0.37
N ALA A 392 5.42 23.31 -0.51
CA ALA A 392 6.02 23.05 -1.81
C ALA A 392 5.08 22.25 -2.73
N HIS A 393 4.38 21.24 -2.21
CA HIS A 393 3.36 20.50 -2.98
C HIS A 393 2.22 21.42 -3.45
N GLN A 394 1.76 22.34 -2.60
CA GLN A 394 0.75 23.32 -2.96
C GLN A 394 1.23 24.25 -4.07
N GLN A 395 2.44 24.81 -3.95
CA GLN A 395 3.04 25.68 -4.95
C GLN A 395 3.16 24.97 -6.31
N HIS A 396 3.66 23.73 -6.32
CA HIS A 396 3.75 22.93 -7.54
C HIS A 396 2.36 22.67 -8.17
N TRP A 397 1.36 22.36 -7.34
CA TRP A 397 0.00 22.15 -7.83
C TRP A 397 -0.59 23.42 -8.45
N SER A 398 -0.41 24.57 -7.80
CA SER A 398 -0.87 25.86 -8.31
C SER A 398 -0.22 26.19 -9.66
N HIS A 399 1.09 26.03 -9.75
CA HIS A 399 1.85 26.27 -10.99
C HIS A 399 1.38 25.36 -12.15
N LEU A 400 1.19 24.06 -11.88
CA LEU A 400 0.68 23.13 -12.89
C LEU A 400 -0.73 23.50 -13.41
N ASN A 401 -1.57 24.14 -12.59
CA ASN A 401 -2.90 24.58 -13.01
C ASN A 401 -2.85 25.95 -13.71
N GLU A 402 -1.89 26.82 -13.40
CA GLU A 402 -1.68 28.08 -14.09
C GLU A 402 -1.13 27.88 -15.52
N GLU A 403 -0.26 26.92 -15.74
CA GLU A 403 0.25 26.56 -17.09
C GLU A 403 -0.86 26.10 -18.04
N HIS A 404 -1.98 25.59 -17.50
CA HIS A 404 -3.14 25.14 -18.29
C HIS A 404 -4.24 26.22 -18.47
N ALA A 405 -4.18 27.31 -17.70
CA ALA A 405 -5.00 28.49 -17.92
C ALA A 405 -4.29 29.34 -18.98
N SER A 406 -4.89 29.45 -20.18
CA SER A 406 -4.39 30.17 -21.37
C SER A 406 -3.56 31.43 -21.09
N PRO A 407 -2.54 31.73 -21.92
CA PRO A 407 -1.63 32.84 -21.69
C PRO A 407 -2.25 34.18 -22.14
N ASN A 408 -3.22 34.71 -21.39
CA ASN A 408 -3.65 36.09 -21.60
C ASN A 408 -4.15 36.67 -20.28
N LEU A 409 -3.38 37.66 -19.84
CA LEU A 409 -3.66 38.74 -18.87
C LEU A 409 -2.73 38.78 -17.66
N TRP A 410 -1.56 39.34 -17.89
CA TRP A 410 -0.78 40.01 -16.85
C TRP A 410 -1.45 41.36 -16.52
N SER A 411 -1.85 41.56 -15.29
CA SER A 411 -2.09 42.87 -14.70
C SER A 411 -1.55 42.90 -13.28
N PRO A 412 -0.65 43.80 -12.92
CA PRO A 412 -0.14 43.94 -11.56
C PRO A 412 -1.15 44.73 -10.73
N THR A 413 -1.63 44.18 -9.62
CA THR A 413 -2.37 44.92 -8.61
C THR A 413 -1.58 45.02 -7.33
N SER A 414 -1.49 46.25 -6.82
CA SER A 414 -0.81 46.72 -5.64
C SER A 414 -1.32 46.09 -4.35
N LEU A 415 -0.36 45.76 -3.45
CA LEU A 415 -0.59 45.30 -2.09
C LEU A 415 -0.83 46.49 -1.14
N GLU A 416 -1.85 46.41 -0.30
CA GLU A 416 -2.01 47.20 0.91
C GLU A 416 -1.68 46.34 2.15
N PRO A 417 -0.99 46.89 3.18
CA PRO A 417 -0.54 46.10 4.33
C PRO A 417 -1.52 46.19 5.50
N GLY A 418 -1.91 45.06 6.09
CA GLY A 418 -2.66 45.04 7.34
C GLY A 418 -3.13 43.66 7.79
N GLU A 419 -2.58 43.19 8.87
CA GLU A 419 -2.97 42.21 9.88
C GLU A 419 -2.50 40.75 9.76
N PRO A 420 -2.02 40.19 10.90
CA PRO A 420 -1.49 38.82 10.96
C PRO A 420 -2.60 37.85 11.29
N THR A 421 -3.01 37.05 10.33
CA THR A 421 -3.90 35.92 10.56
C THR A 421 -3.19 34.62 10.24
N SER A 422 -3.34 33.66 11.10
CA SER A 422 -2.76 32.31 11.08
C SER A 422 -3.28 31.40 9.96
N LEU A 423 -3.69 31.95 8.84
CA LEU A 423 -4.03 31.27 7.59
C LEU A 423 -3.15 31.86 6.48
N LEU A 424 -2.24 31.04 5.93
CA LEU A 424 -1.57 31.35 4.68
C LEU A 424 -2.55 31.07 3.54
N LEU A 425 -3.41 32.05 3.24
CA LEU A 425 -4.24 32.06 2.03
C LEU A 425 -3.49 32.85 0.95
N ALA A 426 -3.13 32.19 -0.13
CA ALA A 426 -2.86 32.89 -1.37
C ALA A 426 -4.17 33.41 -1.93
N SER A 427 -4.32 34.74 -2.06
CA SER A 427 -5.52 35.36 -2.63
C SER A 427 -5.60 35.09 -4.13
N HIS A 428 -6.69 34.48 -4.59
CA HIS A 428 -7.01 34.36 -6.00
C HIS A 428 -8.33 35.03 -6.34
N GLN A 429 -8.29 35.88 -7.35
CA GLN A 429 -9.50 36.43 -7.99
C GLN A 429 -10.23 35.33 -8.80
N PRO A 430 -11.56 35.44 -8.98
CA PRO A 430 -12.38 34.40 -9.59
C PRO A 430 -12.25 34.47 -11.12
N HIS A 431 -11.45 33.56 -11.69
CA HIS A 431 -11.55 33.25 -13.12
C HIS A 431 -11.65 31.76 -13.34
N THR A 432 -12.75 31.34 -13.96
CA THR A 432 -13.04 30.08 -14.67
C THR A 432 -12.10 28.89 -14.34
N HIS A 433 -12.56 27.96 -13.49
CA HIS A 433 -11.98 26.64 -13.21
C HIS A 433 -10.56 26.59 -12.62
N SER A 434 -10.17 27.52 -11.75
CA SER A 434 -8.94 27.35 -10.99
C SER A 434 -9.21 26.44 -9.78
N THR A 435 -8.51 25.31 -9.69
CA THR A 435 -8.52 24.44 -8.52
C THR A 435 -8.00 25.21 -7.32
N SER A 436 -8.81 25.37 -6.27
CA SER A 436 -8.35 25.96 -5.01
C SER A 436 -7.43 24.98 -4.27
N SER A 437 -6.27 25.46 -3.80
CA SER A 437 -5.30 24.63 -3.08
C SER A 437 -5.09 25.13 -1.65
N LEU A 438 -5.04 24.20 -0.69
CA LEU A 438 -4.98 24.47 0.76
C LEU A 438 -3.95 23.59 1.45
N VAL A 439 -3.30 24.12 2.49
CA VAL A 439 -2.40 23.37 3.37
C VAL A 439 -2.96 23.36 4.78
N PHE A 440 -2.97 22.19 5.42
CA PHE A 440 -3.38 22.00 6.81
C PHE A 440 -2.23 21.44 7.65
N SER A 441 -2.25 21.74 8.94
CA SER A 441 -1.22 21.31 9.89
C SER A 441 -1.25 19.81 10.21
N CYS A 442 -2.41 19.16 10.03
CA CYS A 442 -2.61 17.73 10.27
C CYS A 442 -3.79 17.17 9.48
N ILE A 443 -3.90 15.85 9.47
CA ILE A 443 -4.98 15.14 8.77
C ILE A 443 -6.35 15.49 9.36
N SER A 444 -6.49 15.54 10.69
CA SER A 444 -7.76 15.84 11.36
C SER A 444 -8.35 17.17 10.90
N HIS A 445 -7.54 18.23 10.85
CA HIS A 445 -7.99 19.54 10.36
C HIS A 445 -8.39 19.51 8.89
N ALA A 446 -7.63 18.78 8.04
CA ALA A 446 -7.98 18.62 6.64
C ALA A 446 -9.33 17.89 6.47
N LEU A 447 -9.57 16.80 7.21
CA LEU A 447 -10.82 16.04 7.14
C LEU A 447 -12.02 16.82 7.68
N GLN A 448 -11.85 17.59 8.76
CA GLN A 448 -12.89 18.50 9.28
C GLN A 448 -13.29 19.52 8.23
N TRP A 449 -12.31 20.15 7.57
CA TRP A 449 -12.58 21.12 6.50
C TRP A 449 -13.26 20.49 5.29
N ILE A 450 -12.81 19.30 4.84
CA ILE A 450 -13.42 18.59 3.70
C ILE A 450 -14.85 18.18 4.01
N SER A 451 -15.11 17.68 5.22
CA SER A 451 -16.41 17.13 5.60
C SER A 451 -17.48 18.19 5.85
N GLN A 452 -17.11 19.43 6.20
CA GLN A 452 -18.03 20.52 6.53
C GLN A 452 -19.12 20.09 7.53
N GLY A 453 -18.75 19.24 8.52
CA GLY A 453 -19.68 18.71 9.54
C GLY A 453 -20.67 17.65 9.03
N ARG A 454 -20.55 17.18 7.79
CA ARG A 454 -21.46 16.18 7.19
C ARG A 454 -21.02 14.73 7.36
N ASP A 455 -19.84 14.50 7.92
CA ASP A 455 -19.41 13.17 8.37
C ASP A 455 -19.67 13.05 9.86
N PRO A 456 -20.33 11.97 10.36
CA PRO A 456 -20.64 11.79 11.77
C PRO A 456 -19.43 11.82 12.70
N VAL A 457 -18.26 11.42 12.22
CA VAL A 457 -17.00 11.39 12.98
C VAL A 457 -16.42 12.79 13.18
N PHE A 458 -16.69 13.73 12.26
CA PHE A 458 -16.16 15.08 12.24
C PHE A 458 -17.23 16.13 12.52
N GLN A 459 -18.25 15.78 13.28
CA GLN A 459 -19.20 16.79 13.77
C GLN A 459 -18.46 17.72 14.73
N PRO A 460 -18.65 19.06 14.61
CA PRO A 460 -18.13 19.96 15.61
C PRO A 460 -18.69 19.53 16.99
N PRO A 461 -17.88 19.50 18.05
CA PRO A 461 -18.39 19.25 19.37
C PRO A 461 -19.53 20.24 19.60
N SER A 462 -20.65 19.79 20.17
CA SER A 462 -21.77 20.62 20.55
C SER A 462 -21.26 21.65 21.56
N LEU A 463 -20.82 22.80 21.07
CA LEU A 463 -20.29 23.88 21.87
C LEU A 463 -21.44 24.51 22.68
N PRO A 464 -21.24 24.77 23.97
CA PRO A 464 -22.13 25.65 24.72
C PRO A 464 -22.23 26.98 23.97
N GLN A 465 -23.45 27.49 23.80
CA GLN A 465 -23.72 28.77 23.15
C GLN A 465 -22.80 29.86 23.76
N GLY A 466 -21.83 30.35 22.96
CA GLY A 466 -20.98 31.45 23.37
C GLY A 466 -19.50 31.42 22.96
N LEU A 467 -18.97 30.32 22.46
CA LEU A 467 -17.59 30.26 21.96
C LEU A 467 -17.59 30.23 20.44
N LEU A 468 -16.96 31.24 19.84
CA LEU A 468 -16.79 31.44 18.41
C LEU A 468 -16.21 30.17 17.76
N ALA A 469 -16.93 29.61 16.79
CA ALA A 469 -16.44 28.56 15.92
C ALA A 469 -15.09 28.99 15.32
N HIS A 470 -14.13 28.09 15.27
CA HIS A 470 -12.82 28.35 14.65
C HIS A 470 -13.01 28.90 13.22
N PRO A 471 -12.37 30.01 12.87
CA PRO A 471 -12.57 30.69 11.59
C PRO A 471 -12.17 29.90 10.34
N VAL A 472 -11.49 28.75 10.51
CA VAL A 472 -10.98 27.90 9.44
C VAL A 472 -12.10 27.21 8.63
N ALA A 473 -13.29 27.02 9.19
CA ALA A 473 -14.38 26.29 8.51
C ALA A 473 -15.14 27.12 7.47
N GLY A 474 -14.92 28.43 7.40
CA GLY A 474 -15.81 29.35 6.69
C GLY A 474 -15.33 29.90 5.35
N SER A 475 -14.02 30.11 5.14
CA SER A 475 -13.54 30.74 3.93
C SER A 475 -13.17 29.72 2.84
N GLY A 476 -13.69 29.88 1.64
CA GLY A 476 -13.34 29.08 0.44
C GLY A 476 -14.08 27.74 0.28
N ALA A 477 -14.99 27.35 1.21
CA ALA A 477 -15.67 26.04 1.18
C ALA A 477 -17.11 26.09 0.62
N SER A 478 -17.50 27.13 -0.10
CA SER A 478 -18.88 27.28 -0.58
C SER A 478 -19.34 26.08 -1.44
N LEU A 479 -18.52 25.65 -2.36
CA LEU A 479 -18.83 24.49 -3.21
C LEU A 479 -19.01 23.20 -2.39
N LEU A 480 -18.20 23.00 -1.34
CA LEU A 480 -18.31 21.82 -0.47
C LEU A 480 -19.63 21.82 0.32
N ARG A 481 -20.12 22.98 0.77
CA ARG A 481 -21.38 23.08 1.53
C ARG A 481 -22.59 22.77 0.69
N ASP A 482 -22.58 23.21 -0.56
CA ASP A 482 -23.72 23.06 -1.48
C ASP A 482 -23.67 21.75 -2.27
N ALA A 483 -22.58 21.01 -2.20
CA ALA A 483 -22.40 19.76 -2.93
C ALA A 483 -23.38 18.68 -2.48
N VAL A 484 -24.02 18.00 -3.41
CA VAL A 484 -24.84 16.81 -3.16
C VAL A 484 -24.00 15.56 -3.02
N ALA A 485 -22.77 15.58 -3.56
CA ALA A 485 -21.79 14.51 -3.40
C ALA A 485 -20.36 15.10 -3.35
N ILE A 486 -19.53 14.58 -2.47
CA ILE A 486 -18.11 14.91 -2.34
C ILE A 486 -17.31 13.65 -2.55
N HIS A 487 -16.45 13.65 -3.55
CA HIS A 487 -15.54 12.56 -3.88
C HIS A 487 -14.12 12.94 -3.49
N VAL A 488 -13.58 12.29 -2.48
CA VAL A 488 -12.25 12.59 -1.92
C VAL A 488 -11.26 11.49 -2.30
N LEU A 489 -10.26 11.81 -3.11
CA LEU A 489 -9.13 10.92 -3.38
C LEU A 489 -8.01 11.20 -2.37
N VAL A 490 -7.62 10.19 -1.61
CA VAL A 490 -6.48 10.22 -0.68
C VAL A 490 -5.36 9.38 -1.26
N THR A 491 -4.21 10.00 -1.57
CA THR A 491 -3.11 9.30 -2.24
C THR A 491 -1.74 9.97 -2.03
N GLY A 492 -0.68 9.38 -2.59
CA GLY A 492 0.71 9.88 -2.52
C GLY A 492 1.54 9.24 -1.40
N SER A 493 0.90 8.73 -0.34
CA SER A 493 1.59 8.09 0.78
C SER A 493 0.69 7.08 1.50
N LEU A 494 1.24 5.89 1.79
CA LEU A 494 0.57 4.90 2.64
C LEU A 494 0.32 5.42 4.06
N HIS A 495 1.25 6.20 4.59
CA HIS A 495 1.11 6.79 5.93
C HIS A 495 0.00 7.85 5.97
N LEU A 496 -0.20 8.61 4.88
CA LEU A 496 -1.35 9.52 4.78
C LEU A 496 -2.66 8.72 4.80
N VAL A 497 -2.76 7.69 3.97
CA VAL A 497 -3.94 6.81 3.92
C VAL A 497 -4.20 6.15 5.28
N GLY A 498 -3.15 5.67 5.94
CA GLY A 498 -3.25 5.09 7.29
C GLY A 498 -3.77 6.08 8.33
N GLY A 499 -3.25 7.33 8.32
CA GLY A 499 -3.73 8.39 9.20
C GLY A 499 -5.18 8.79 8.95
N VAL A 500 -5.60 8.83 7.68
CA VAL A 500 -7.00 9.04 7.31
C VAL A 500 -7.89 7.89 7.79
N LEU A 501 -7.48 6.64 7.54
CA LEU A 501 -8.21 5.45 8.02
C LEU A 501 -8.34 5.41 9.53
N LYS A 502 -7.29 5.75 10.26
CA LYS A 502 -7.30 5.81 11.73
C LYS A 502 -8.40 6.75 12.26
N LEU A 503 -8.64 7.86 11.57
CA LEU A 503 -9.66 8.84 11.95
C LEU A 503 -11.06 8.45 11.44
N LEU A 504 -11.15 7.88 10.22
CA LEU A 504 -12.43 7.45 9.66
C LEU A 504 -12.97 6.17 10.30
N GLU A 505 -12.10 5.24 10.66
CA GLU A 505 -12.42 3.93 11.23
C GLU A 505 -11.72 3.74 12.59
N PRO A 506 -12.16 4.42 13.67
CA PRO A 506 -11.48 4.36 14.97
C PRO A 506 -11.32 2.94 15.54
N ALA A 507 -12.20 2.01 15.14
CA ALA A 507 -12.10 0.59 15.52
C ALA A 507 -10.80 -0.07 15.04
N LEU A 508 -10.16 0.43 13.99
CA LEU A 508 -8.85 -0.08 13.52
C LEU A 508 -7.70 0.25 14.49
N SER A 509 -7.92 1.14 15.45
CA SER A 509 -6.93 1.54 16.46
C SER A 509 -7.11 0.80 17.79
N GLN A 510 -8.18 0.05 17.94
CA GLN A 510 -8.44 -0.80 19.10
C GLN A 510 -7.87 -2.21 18.85
#